data_7c432115e245d6bfb62b4667e08f9804
#
_entry.id   7c432115e245d6bfb62b4667e08f9804
#
_cell.length_a   1.000
_cell.length_b   1.000
_cell.length_c   1.000
_cell.angle_alpha   90.00
_cell.angle_beta   90.00
_cell.angle_gamma   90.00
#
_symmetry.space_group_name_H-M   'P 1'
#
loop_
_entity.id
_entity.type
_entity.pdbx_description
1 polymer ?
#
loop_
_entity_poly.entity_id
_entity_poly.type
_entity_poly.pdbx_seq_one_letter_code
_entity_poly.pdbx_strand_id
1 'polypeptide(L)'
;DLRRAEVDVPLVAMTYYNLVFRAGHRRFARSLADSGIGGAIVPDIPLEELAQWAAAADGAGVDTVLLASPVTPDDRLRRVAERSRGFVYGVGLMGVTGERDRVAATASIMARRLKAVTDKPVLIGFGVSSAEHAVELCRDADGVIIASALMRRLLDGADPSELGAFLAGVRRALDRG
;
A
#
# COMPACT_ATOMS: atom_id res chain seq x y z
N ASP A 1 -4.56 21.47 -2.30
CA ASP A 1 -5.83 20.98 -2.83
C ASP A 1 -5.54 20.13 -4.07
N LEU A 2 -5.38 18.80 -3.88
CA LEU A 2 -4.96 17.85 -4.93
C LEU A 2 -5.93 17.83 -6.15
N ARG A 3 -7.21 18.09 -5.94
CA ARG A 3 -8.19 18.21 -7.04
C ARG A 3 -7.87 19.36 -7.99
N ARG A 4 -7.31 20.46 -7.47
CA ARG A 4 -6.93 21.63 -8.29
C ARG A 4 -5.60 21.41 -9.03
N ALA A 5 -4.83 20.41 -8.62
CA ALA A 5 -3.55 20.08 -9.23
C ALA A 5 -3.68 19.14 -10.45
N GLU A 6 -4.90 18.82 -10.91
CA GLU A 6 -5.17 17.93 -12.04
C GLU A 6 -4.40 16.60 -11.95
N VAL A 7 -4.37 16.00 -10.76
CA VAL A 7 -3.66 14.75 -10.50
C VAL A 7 -4.38 13.61 -11.20
N ASP A 8 -3.76 13.04 -12.22
CA ASP A 8 -4.30 11.96 -13.07
C ASP A 8 -3.80 10.57 -12.61
N VAL A 9 -3.76 10.35 -11.29
CA VAL A 9 -3.46 9.04 -10.70
C VAL A 9 -4.46 8.73 -9.59
N PRO A 10 -4.79 7.45 -9.35
CA PRO A 10 -5.65 7.07 -8.24
C PRO A 10 -5.07 7.53 -6.90
N LEU A 11 -5.91 8.18 -6.10
CA LEU A 11 -5.53 8.63 -4.75
C LEU A 11 -6.05 7.63 -3.71
N VAL A 12 -5.16 7.19 -2.83
CA VAL A 12 -5.47 6.31 -1.70
C VAL A 12 -5.01 6.97 -0.41
N ALA A 13 -5.92 7.13 0.55
CA ALA A 13 -5.58 7.69 1.86
C ALA A 13 -5.14 6.59 2.82
N MET A 14 -4.03 6.80 3.52
CA MET A 14 -3.62 5.93 4.62
C MET A 14 -3.80 6.66 5.94
N THR A 15 -4.54 6.04 6.88
CA THR A 15 -4.87 6.65 8.17
C THR A 15 -5.12 5.60 9.24
N TYR A 16 -5.06 5.99 10.51
CA TYR A 16 -5.37 5.12 11.62
C TYR A 16 -6.88 5.03 11.89
N TYR A 17 -7.30 3.86 12.38
CA TYR A 17 -8.73 3.55 12.59
C TYR A 17 -9.41 4.48 13.59
N ASN A 18 -8.71 4.98 14.60
CA ASN A 18 -9.28 5.94 15.55
C ASN A 18 -9.84 7.21 14.88
N LEU A 19 -9.23 7.68 13.79
CA LEU A 19 -9.72 8.83 13.02
C LEU A 19 -11.00 8.48 12.26
N VAL A 20 -11.05 7.31 11.64
CA VAL A 20 -12.23 6.78 10.95
C VAL A 20 -13.38 6.60 11.94
N PHE A 21 -13.10 5.97 13.08
CA PHE A 21 -14.09 5.69 14.14
C PHE A 21 -14.68 6.98 14.71
N ARG A 22 -13.84 7.95 15.09
CA ARG A 22 -14.29 9.23 15.66
C ARG A 22 -15.07 10.09 14.68
N ALA A 23 -14.72 10.05 13.40
CA ALA A 23 -15.46 10.74 12.35
C ALA A 23 -16.81 10.07 12.06
N GLY A 24 -16.94 8.77 12.34
CA GLY A 24 -18.03 7.91 11.93
C GLY A 24 -17.81 7.36 10.51
N HIS A 25 -17.89 6.04 10.35
CA HIS A 25 -17.53 5.31 9.13
C HIS A 25 -18.15 5.91 7.86
N ARG A 26 -19.47 6.11 7.84
CA ARG A 26 -20.18 6.65 6.66
C ARG A 26 -19.75 8.07 6.31
N ARG A 27 -19.58 8.94 7.33
CA ARG A 27 -19.18 10.32 7.11
C ARG A 27 -17.75 10.38 6.58
N PHE A 28 -16.84 9.56 7.14
CA PHE A 28 -15.45 9.49 6.70
C PHE A 28 -15.36 8.98 5.26
N ALA A 29 -16.04 7.88 4.93
CA ALA A 29 -16.07 7.32 3.58
C ALA A 29 -16.58 8.33 2.54
N ARG A 30 -17.69 9.03 2.82
CA ARG A 30 -18.19 10.10 1.96
C ARG A 30 -17.18 11.23 1.77
N SER A 31 -16.54 11.67 2.86
CA SER A 31 -15.53 12.73 2.81
C SER A 31 -14.35 12.35 1.89
N LEU A 32 -13.92 11.08 1.91
CA LEU A 32 -12.92 10.58 0.98
C LEU A 32 -13.41 10.66 -0.47
N ALA A 33 -14.58 10.09 -0.76
CA ALA A 33 -15.18 10.10 -2.08
C ALA A 33 -15.37 11.53 -2.63
N ASP A 34 -15.94 12.44 -1.82
CA ASP A 34 -16.14 13.85 -2.15
C ASP A 34 -14.82 14.58 -2.41
N SER A 35 -13.72 14.08 -1.83
CA SER A 35 -12.37 14.60 -2.06
C SER A 35 -11.67 13.98 -3.26
N GLY A 36 -12.32 13.05 -4.00
CA GLY A 36 -11.73 12.33 -5.13
C GLY A 36 -10.74 11.25 -4.73
N ILE A 37 -10.80 10.79 -3.47
CA ILE A 37 -9.96 9.69 -2.96
C ILE A 37 -10.72 8.38 -3.18
N GLY A 38 -10.18 7.52 -4.06
CA GLY A 38 -10.80 6.27 -4.47
C GLY A 38 -10.53 5.08 -3.56
N GLY A 39 -9.60 5.20 -2.61
CA GLY A 39 -9.27 4.10 -1.70
C GLY A 39 -8.78 4.53 -0.35
N ALA A 40 -8.81 3.61 0.61
CA ALA A 40 -8.31 3.82 1.96
C ALA A 40 -7.54 2.61 2.49
N ILE A 41 -6.42 2.88 3.16
CA ILE A 41 -5.61 1.93 3.91
C ILE A 41 -5.77 2.26 5.39
N VAL A 42 -6.31 1.33 6.18
CA VAL A 42 -6.44 1.45 7.64
C VAL A 42 -5.65 0.31 8.28
N PRO A 43 -4.36 0.52 8.58
CA PRO A 43 -3.44 -0.57 8.91
C PRO A 43 -3.69 -1.22 10.27
N ASP A 44 -4.37 -0.54 11.16
CA ASP A 44 -4.63 -0.93 12.54
C ASP A 44 -6.07 -1.45 12.78
N ILE A 45 -6.87 -1.64 11.72
CA ILE A 45 -8.19 -2.26 11.87
C ILE A 45 -8.07 -3.79 11.80
N PRO A 46 -8.49 -4.53 12.85
CA PRO A 46 -8.55 -5.98 12.79
C PRO A 46 -9.57 -6.46 11.76
N LEU A 47 -9.30 -7.59 11.12
CA LEU A 47 -10.21 -8.17 10.12
C LEU A 47 -11.61 -8.46 10.71
N GLU A 48 -11.69 -8.75 11.99
CA GLU A 48 -12.90 -9.00 12.77
C GLU A 48 -13.77 -7.73 12.93
N GLU A 49 -13.13 -6.56 12.99
CA GLU A 49 -13.79 -5.24 13.14
C GLU A 49 -14.07 -4.55 11.80
N LEU A 50 -13.61 -5.14 10.70
CA LEU A 50 -13.64 -4.52 9.37
C LEU A 50 -15.05 -4.26 8.84
N ALA A 51 -16.05 -5.08 9.22
CA ALA A 51 -17.36 -5.16 8.54
C ALA A 51 -18.06 -3.80 8.40
N GLN A 52 -18.09 -3.00 9.46
CA GLN A 52 -18.79 -1.69 9.45
C GLN A 52 -18.06 -0.67 8.58
N TRP A 53 -16.74 -0.65 8.65
CA TRP A 53 -15.93 0.23 7.81
C TRP A 53 -16.03 -0.16 6.32
N ALA A 54 -15.86 -1.45 6.01
CA ALA A 54 -15.94 -1.94 4.65
C ALA A 54 -17.30 -1.63 4.01
N ALA A 55 -18.41 -1.88 4.72
CA ALA A 55 -19.74 -1.56 4.21
C ALA A 55 -19.95 -0.06 3.97
N ALA A 56 -19.37 0.80 4.82
CA ALA A 56 -19.45 2.25 4.63
C ALA A 56 -18.61 2.72 3.44
N ALA A 57 -17.41 2.16 3.26
CA ALA A 57 -16.52 2.46 2.15
C ALA A 57 -17.10 1.98 0.81
N ASP A 58 -17.58 0.73 0.75
CA ASP A 58 -18.28 0.16 -0.43
C ASP A 58 -19.46 1.04 -0.84
N GLY A 59 -20.28 1.48 0.12
CA GLY A 59 -21.43 2.35 -0.13
C GLY A 59 -21.08 3.77 -0.60
N ALA A 60 -19.83 4.19 -0.45
CA ALA A 60 -19.30 5.47 -0.94
C ALA A 60 -18.41 5.31 -2.19
N GLY A 61 -18.21 4.09 -2.69
CA GLY A 61 -17.31 3.83 -3.82
C GLY A 61 -15.82 4.00 -3.47
N VAL A 62 -15.44 3.74 -2.22
CA VAL A 62 -14.06 3.83 -1.73
C VAL A 62 -13.52 2.43 -1.50
N ASP A 63 -12.45 2.06 -2.17
CA ASP A 63 -11.78 0.77 -2.02
C ASP A 63 -11.14 0.61 -0.65
N THR A 64 -11.31 -0.55 -0.01
CA THR A 64 -10.66 -0.90 1.25
C THR A 64 -9.45 -1.79 1.00
N VAL A 65 -8.27 -1.20 1.02
CA VAL A 65 -7.00 -1.94 0.86
C VAL A 65 -6.58 -2.51 2.20
N LEU A 66 -6.41 -3.84 2.25
CA LEU A 66 -6.02 -4.54 3.47
C LEU A 66 -4.56 -4.98 3.45
N LEU A 67 -3.99 -5.10 4.65
CA LEU A 67 -2.60 -5.47 4.85
C LEU A 67 -2.46 -6.94 5.23
N ALA A 68 -1.43 -7.56 4.67
CA ALA A 68 -0.96 -8.87 5.08
C ALA A 68 0.54 -8.84 5.36
N SER A 69 1.00 -9.58 6.35
CA SER A 69 2.40 -9.67 6.75
C SER A 69 2.91 -11.11 6.64
N PRO A 70 4.23 -11.34 6.61
CA PRO A 70 4.79 -12.68 6.53
C PRO A 70 4.36 -13.64 7.63
N VAL A 71 3.97 -13.10 8.79
CA VAL A 71 3.47 -13.89 9.92
C VAL A 71 1.95 -14.10 9.87
N THR A 72 1.25 -13.57 8.86
CA THR A 72 -0.19 -13.80 8.69
C THR A 72 -0.44 -15.28 8.35
N PRO A 73 -1.25 -16.02 9.13
CA PRO A 73 -1.61 -17.40 8.80
C PRO A 73 -2.33 -17.53 7.47
N ASP A 74 -2.22 -18.68 6.79
CA ASP A 74 -2.71 -18.85 5.42
C ASP A 74 -4.24 -18.73 5.28
N ASP A 75 -5.00 -19.19 6.28
CA ASP A 75 -6.45 -19.02 6.33
C ASP A 75 -6.83 -17.54 6.44
N ARG A 76 -6.11 -16.79 7.27
CA ARG A 76 -6.29 -15.35 7.42
C ARG A 76 -5.84 -14.58 6.18
N LEU A 77 -4.78 -15.06 5.53
CA LEU A 77 -4.27 -14.47 4.29
C LEU A 77 -5.34 -14.49 3.17
N ARG A 78 -6.02 -15.63 3.00
CA ARG A 78 -7.15 -15.74 2.05
C ARG A 78 -8.26 -14.75 2.39
N ARG A 79 -8.67 -14.66 3.64
CA ARG A 79 -9.72 -13.72 4.09
C ARG A 79 -9.32 -12.26 3.85
N VAL A 80 -8.06 -11.90 4.09
CA VAL A 80 -7.53 -10.56 3.76
C VAL A 80 -7.62 -10.31 2.26
N ALA A 81 -7.15 -11.25 1.44
CA ALA A 81 -7.17 -11.15 -0.01
C ALA A 81 -8.60 -11.04 -0.58
N GLU A 82 -9.55 -11.84 -0.08
CA GLU A 82 -10.96 -11.81 -0.47
C GLU A 82 -11.62 -10.47 -0.14
N ARG A 83 -11.35 -9.93 1.06
CA ARG A 83 -11.96 -8.71 1.58
C ARG A 83 -11.31 -7.44 1.07
N SER A 84 -10.06 -7.49 0.63
CA SER A 84 -9.38 -6.33 0.06
C SER A 84 -10.04 -5.87 -1.23
N ARG A 85 -10.06 -4.56 -1.46
CA ARG A 85 -10.53 -3.91 -2.69
C ARG A 85 -9.37 -3.12 -3.30
N GLY A 86 -9.40 -2.96 -4.62
CA GLY A 86 -8.33 -2.31 -5.37
C GLY A 86 -7.10 -3.21 -5.47
N PHE A 87 -6.35 -3.34 -4.39
CA PHE A 87 -5.15 -4.20 -4.32
C PHE A 87 -4.97 -4.79 -2.92
N VAL A 88 -4.04 -5.73 -2.77
CA VAL A 88 -3.61 -6.27 -1.47
C VAL A 88 -2.24 -5.71 -1.12
N TYR A 89 -2.10 -5.16 0.08
CA TYR A 89 -0.85 -4.60 0.56
C TYR A 89 -0.04 -5.66 1.33
N GLY A 90 1.00 -6.21 0.71
CA GLY A 90 1.97 -7.06 1.40
C GLY A 90 2.99 -6.22 2.16
N VAL A 91 3.00 -6.34 3.48
CA VAL A 91 4.00 -5.68 4.34
C VAL A 91 5.17 -6.62 4.53
N GLY A 92 6.38 -6.17 4.20
CA GLY A 92 7.60 -6.87 4.59
C GLY A 92 7.85 -6.73 6.09
N LEU A 93 8.43 -7.74 6.74
CA LEU A 93 8.91 -7.57 8.10
C LEU A 93 10.09 -6.61 8.12
N MET A 94 10.03 -5.61 8.98
CA MET A 94 11.22 -4.85 9.32
C MET A 94 12.15 -5.74 10.14
N GLY A 95 13.17 -6.32 9.49
CA GLY A 95 14.29 -6.90 10.21
C GLY A 95 14.99 -5.82 11.01
N VAL A 96 15.20 -6.03 12.31
CA VAL A 96 16.14 -5.24 13.10
C VAL A 96 17.50 -5.38 12.44
N THR A 97 18.03 -4.25 11.94
CA THR A 97 19.42 -4.00 11.54
C THR A 97 20.23 -5.18 10.98
N GLY A 98 20.54 -5.17 9.69
CA GLY A 98 21.76 -5.77 9.19
C GLY A 98 21.69 -6.69 7.98
N GLU A 99 20.52 -7.13 7.48
CA GLU A 99 20.48 -8.11 6.40
C GLU A 99 19.50 -7.71 5.29
N ARG A 100 19.97 -6.87 4.36
CA ARG A 100 19.19 -6.47 3.16
C ARG A 100 18.69 -7.67 2.36
N ASP A 101 19.51 -8.70 2.22
CA ASP A 101 19.19 -9.90 1.43
C ASP A 101 18.05 -10.73 2.04
N ARG A 102 17.98 -10.83 3.38
CA ARG A 102 16.88 -11.52 4.08
C ARG A 102 15.56 -10.77 3.94
N VAL A 103 15.61 -9.47 3.84
CA VAL A 103 14.45 -8.60 3.70
C VAL A 103 13.83 -8.76 2.32
N ALA A 104 14.63 -8.72 1.26
CA ALA A 104 14.18 -8.96 -0.11
C ALA A 104 13.55 -10.36 -0.24
N ALA A 105 14.21 -11.38 0.30
CA ALA A 105 13.69 -12.75 0.31
C ALA A 105 12.32 -12.87 1.02
N THR A 106 12.15 -12.20 2.16
CA THR A 106 10.89 -12.21 2.91
C THR A 106 9.77 -11.51 2.13
N ALA A 107 10.06 -10.41 1.46
CA ALA A 107 9.12 -9.68 0.63
C ALA A 107 8.68 -10.51 -0.60
N SER A 108 9.61 -11.19 -1.28
CA SER A 108 9.31 -12.10 -2.38
C SER A 108 8.46 -13.30 -1.94
N ILE A 109 8.76 -13.89 -0.77
CA ILE A 109 7.94 -14.96 -0.20
C ILE A 109 6.51 -14.46 0.06
N MET A 110 6.37 -13.25 0.61
CA MET A 110 5.07 -12.65 0.89
C MET A 110 4.27 -12.40 -0.39
N ALA A 111 4.92 -11.86 -1.43
CA ALA A 111 4.31 -11.65 -2.72
C ALA A 111 3.78 -12.96 -3.32
N ARG A 112 4.60 -14.01 -3.38
CA ARG A 112 4.19 -15.33 -3.87
C ARG A 112 3.05 -15.94 -3.06
N ARG A 113 3.06 -15.84 -1.73
CA ARG A 113 1.96 -16.32 -0.88
C ARG A 113 0.65 -15.60 -1.18
N LEU A 114 0.68 -14.29 -1.40
CA LEU A 114 -0.51 -13.52 -1.78
C LEU A 114 -0.97 -13.88 -3.19
N LYS A 115 -0.07 -13.89 -4.17
CA LYS A 115 -0.41 -14.26 -5.56
C LYS A 115 -0.98 -15.67 -5.69
N ALA A 116 -0.66 -16.59 -4.78
CA ALA A 116 -1.24 -17.93 -4.73
C ALA A 116 -2.71 -17.95 -4.26
N VAL A 117 -3.23 -16.88 -3.66
CA VAL A 117 -4.58 -16.82 -3.08
C VAL A 117 -5.47 -15.72 -3.64
N THR A 118 -4.96 -14.91 -4.59
CA THR A 118 -5.75 -13.84 -5.21
C THR A 118 -5.23 -13.46 -6.60
N ASP A 119 -6.16 -13.09 -7.48
CA ASP A 119 -5.87 -12.48 -8.80
C ASP A 119 -5.82 -10.94 -8.73
N LYS A 120 -6.11 -10.35 -7.57
CA LYS A 120 -5.98 -8.91 -7.36
C LYS A 120 -4.53 -8.48 -7.42
N PRO A 121 -4.24 -7.22 -7.81
CA PRO A 121 -2.88 -6.68 -7.73
C PRO A 121 -2.31 -6.81 -6.31
N VAL A 122 -1.08 -7.29 -6.21
CA VAL A 122 -0.33 -7.41 -4.96
C VAL A 122 0.79 -6.38 -4.98
N LEU A 123 0.72 -5.40 -4.08
CA LEU A 123 1.75 -4.39 -3.94
C LEU A 123 2.54 -4.63 -2.66
N ILE A 124 3.86 -4.62 -2.77
CA ILE A 124 4.76 -4.85 -1.63
C ILE A 124 5.31 -3.53 -1.11
N GLY A 125 5.03 -3.25 0.15
CA GLY A 125 5.54 -2.09 0.86
C GLY A 125 6.61 -2.49 1.85
N PHE A 126 7.88 -2.39 1.43
CA PHE A 126 9.00 -2.60 2.33
C PHE A 126 10.32 -2.10 1.74
N GLY A 127 10.98 -1.19 2.47
CA GLY A 127 12.40 -0.86 2.29
C GLY A 127 12.89 -0.55 0.87
N VAL A 128 11.99 -0.35 -0.09
CA VAL A 128 12.36 0.00 -1.46
C VAL A 128 13.05 1.34 -1.45
N SER A 129 14.37 1.32 -1.62
CA SER A 129 15.22 2.51 -1.56
C SER A 129 15.89 2.84 -2.88
N SER A 130 15.81 1.94 -3.86
CA SER A 130 16.38 2.10 -5.20
C SER A 130 15.50 1.48 -6.28
N ALA A 131 15.82 1.78 -7.53
CA ALA A 131 15.14 1.22 -8.69
C ALA A 131 15.39 -0.29 -8.84
N GLU A 132 16.59 -0.75 -8.51
CA GLU A 132 16.98 -2.17 -8.57
C GLU A 132 16.14 -3.00 -7.60
N HIS A 133 15.94 -2.50 -6.36
CA HIS A 133 15.07 -3.15 -5.38
C HIS A 133 13.62 -3.23 -5.86
N ALA A 134 13.13 -2.18 -6.51
CA ALA A 134 11.78 -2.20 -7.08
C ALA A 134 11.63 -3.28 -8.16
N VAL A 135 12.60 -3.37 -9.09
CA VAL A 135 12.61 -4.38 -10.16
C VAL A 135 12.69 -5.79 -9.57
N GLU A 136 13.55 -6.02 -8.57
CA GLU A 136 13.69 -7.32 -7.93
C GLU A 136 12.36 -7.77 -7.30
N LEU A 137 11.69 -6.92 -6.56
CA LEU A 137 10.42 -7.23 -5.91
C LEU A 137 9.28 -7.44 -6.92
N CYS A 138 9.26 -6.69 -8.00
CA CYS A 138 8.24 -6.84 -9.05
C CYS A 138 8.39 -8.10 -9.91
N ARG A 139 9.39 -8.94 -9.68
CA ARG A 139 9.43 -10.29 -10.24
C ARG A 139 8.34 -11.21 -9.66
N ASP A 140 7.96 -10.97 -8.42
CA ASP A 140 6.99 -11.78 -7.67
C ASP A 140 5.70 -10.98 -7.30
N ALA A 141 5.72 -9.64 -7.43
CA ALA A 141 4.62 -8.74 -7.11
C ALA A 141 4.20 -7.90 -8.32
N ASP A 142 2.99 -7.34 -8.29
CA ASP A 142 2.49 -6.45 -9.35
C ASP A 142 2.96 -5.00 -9.19
N GLY A 143 3.58 -4.67 -8.07
CA GLY A 143 4.12 -3.34 -7.81
C GLY A 143 4.72 -3.18 -6.43
N VAL A 144 5.28 -2.00 -6.18
CA VAL A 144 5.91 -1.64 -4.91
C VAL A 144 5.32 -0.36 -4.33
N ILE A 145 5.38 -0.25 -3.00
CA ILE A 145 4.98 0.94 -2.25
C ILE A 145 6.24 1.55 -1.66
N ILE A 146 6.50 2.82 -2.00
CA ILE A 146 7.68 3.56 -1.57
C ILE A 146 7.23 4.71 -0.66
N ALA A 147 7.63 4.68 0.60
CA ALA A 147 7.33 5.75 1.56
C ALA A 147 8.61 6.27 2.24
N SER A 148 9.28 5.42 3.03
CA SER A 148 10.42 5.83 3.85
C SER A 148 11.59 6.42 3.05
N ALA A 149 11.85 5.92 1.85
CA ALA A 149 12.90 6.44 0.98
C ALA A 149 12.60 7.86 0.48
N LEU A 150 11.32 8.16 0.19
CA LEU A 150 10.89 9.52 -0.17
C LEU A 150 10.94 10.45 1.04
N MET A 151 10.42 9.99 2.18
CA MET A 151 10.44 10.79 3.41
C MET A 151 11.86 11.13 3.85
N ARG A 152 12.80 10.20 3.75
CA ARG A 152 14.21 10.45 4.07
C ARG A 152 14.79 11.54 3.17
N ARG A 153 14.60 11.43 1.84
CA ARG A 153 15.05 12.45 0.89
C ARG A 153 14.47 13.84 1.21
N LEU A 154 13.18 13.88 1.52
CA LEU A 154 12.52 15.13 1.90
C LEU A 154 13.12 15.74 3.18
N LEU A 155 13.39 14.91 4.20
CA LEU A 155 14.01 15.35 5.45
C LEU A 155 15.48 15.79 5.25
N ASP A 156 16.17 15.18 4.28
CA ASP A 156 17.54 15.56 3.89
C ASP A 156 17.56 16.82 3.00
N GLY A 157 16.39 17.43 2.72
CA GLY A 157 16.27 18.69 2.00
C GLY A 157 16.05 18.58 0.50
N ALA A 158 15.73 17.37 -0.02
CA ALA A 158 15.44 17.21 -1.44
C ALA A 158 14.22 18.04 -1.87
N ASP A 159 14.33 18.71 -3.01
CA ASP A 159 13.24 19.47 -3.59
C ASP A 159 12.22 18.57 -4.34
N PRO A 160 11.04 19.10 -4.73
CA PRO A 160 10.04 18.33 -5.47
C PRO A 160 10.55 17.75 -6.80
N SER A 161 11.48 18.42 -7.49
CA SER A 161 12.07 17.95 -8.75
C SER A 161 12.94 16.71 -8.53
N GLU A 162 13.75 16.71 -7.47
CA GLU A 162 14.60 15.58 -7.10
C GLU A 162 13.76 14.37 -6.69
N LEU A 163 12.66 14.58 -5.95
CA LEU A 163 11.71 13.51 -5.61
C LEU A 163 11.03 12.95 -6.87
N GLY A 164 10.61 13.83 -7.76
CA GLY A 164 10.05 13.46 -9.06
C GLY A 164 11.03 12.67 -9.92
N ALA A 165 12.29 13.12 -10.00
CA ALA A 165 13.36 12.41 -10.72
C ALA A 165 13.62 11.00 -10.17
N PHE A 166 13.62 10.85 -8.85
CA PHE A 166 13.75 9.54 -8.20
C PHE A 166 12.60 8.61 -8.60
N LEU A 167 11.34 9.05 -8.46
CA LEU A 167 10.16 8.25 -8.83
C LEU A 167 10.15 7.90 -10.32
N ALA A 168 10.47 8.86 -11.19
CA ALA A 168 10.59 8.62 -12.63
C ALA A 168 11.71 7.62 -12.95
N GLY A 169 12.80 7.62 -12.18
CA GLY A 169 13.88 6.63 -12.29
C GLY A 169 13.40 5.23 -11.95
N VAL A 170 12.67 5.07 -10.84
CA VAL A 170 12.06 3.79 -10.46
C VAL A 170 11.06 3.32 -11.52
N ARG A 171 10.17 4.21 -12.00
CA ARG A 171 9.17 3.86 -13.02
C ARG A 171 9.83 3.36 -14.30
N ARG A 172 10.84 4.09 -14.82
CA ARG A 172 11.59 3.66 -16.01
C ARG A 172 12.30 2.32 -15.85
N ALA A 173 12.78 2.00 -14.64
CA ALA A 173 13.41 0.72 -14.39
C ALA A 173 12.39 -0.43 -14.41
N LEU A 174 11.21 -0.22 -13.81
CA LEU A 174 10.09 -1.18 -13.84
C LEU A 174 9.54 -1.41 -15.25
N ASP A 175 9.54 -0.38 -16.11
CA ASP A 175 9.06 -0.50 -17.51
C ASP A 175 10.02 -1.29 -18.42
N ARG A 176 11.26 -1.52 -17.98
CA ARG A 176 12.30 -2.25 -18.75
C ARG A 176 12.51 -3.69 -18.28
N GLY A 177 12.08 -4.04 -17.08
CA GLY A 177 12.23 -5.35 -16.45
C GLY A 177 10.98 -6.19 -16.57
#